data_ebaf1bcd9e21921ef309c705e629c3a3
#
_entry.id   ebaf1bcd9e21921ef309c705e629c3a3
#
_cell.length_a   1.000
_cell.length_b   1.000
_cell.length_c   1.000
_cell.angle_alpha   90.00
_cell.angle_beta   90.00
_cell.angle_gamma   90.00
#
_symmetry.space_group_name_H-M   'P 1'
#
loop_
_entity.id
_entity.type
_entity.pdbx_description
1 polymer ?
#
loop_
_entity_poly.entity_id
_entity_poly.type
_entity_poly.pdbx_seq_one_letter_code
_entity_poly.pdbx_strand_id
1 'polypeptide(L)'
;IGFGMDYIGMPAFQYGAGLNLFNSKIFSFFAGNLGAYKLDRRKKNPIYLETLKSYSKTNVLAGAHTIFFPGGTRSRAGNIETELKLGLLGTVIEAQRIHFEKNPANLAPKIFVVPLTISYNFVLEASSLIEDQLKRTGKEQYLVHDKPQAAGKGIWKFFWETFSKSTDLT
;
A
#
# COMPACT_ATOMS: atom_id res chain seq x y z
N ILE A 1 -2.48 6.65 5.88
CA ILE A 1 -2.54 7.50 4.66
C ILE A 1 -3.98 7.96 4.42
N GLY A 2 -4.97 7.05 4.24
CA GLY A 2 -6.36 7.41 3.93
C GLY A 2 -6.94 8.48 4.87
N PHE A 3 -6.82 8.28 6.17
CA PHE A 3 -7.28 9.25 7.18
C PHE A 3 -6.59 10.62 7.04
N GLY A 4 -5.25 10.64 6.86
CA GLY A 4 -4.53 11.91 6.70
C GLY A 4 -4.92 12.67 5.44
N MET A 5 -5.23 11.95 4.35
CA MET A 5 -5.70 12.58 3.10
C MET A 5 -7.12 13.13 3.23
N ASP A 6 -8.01 12.40 3.88
CA ASP A 6 -9.37 12.87 4.20
C ASP A 6 -9.33 14.13 5.09
N TYR A 7 -8.46 14.15 6.09
CA TYR A 7 -8.26 15.29 6.98
C TYR A 7 -7.87 16.59 6.25
N ILE A 8 -7.10 16.49 5.16
CA ILE A 8 -6.72 17.64 4.32
C ILE A 8 -7.68 17.86 3.15
N GLY A 9 -8.84 17.20 3.15
CA GLY A 9 -9.90 17.37 2.15
C GLY A 9 -9.62 16.72 0.79
N MET A 10 -8.68 15.79 0.72
CA MET A 10 -8.42 15.04 -0.51
C MET A 10 -9.34 13.81 -0.64
N PRO A 11 -9.79 13.48 -1.86
CA PRO A 11 -10.60 12.30 -2.09
C PRO A 11 -9.81 11.00 -1.83
N ALA A 12 -10.53 9.90 -1.64
CA ALA A 12 -9.94 8.59 -1.45
C ALA A 12 -9.06 8.21 -2.65
N PHE A 13 -7.86 7.67 -2.35
CA PHE A 13 -6.93 7.21 -3.37
C PHE A 13 -7.25 5.81 -3.83
N GLN A 14 -7.06 5.55 -5.12
CA GLN A 14 -7.06 4.19 -5.64
C GLN A 14 -5.69 3.53 -5.41
N TYR A 15 -5.70 2.27 -4.98
CA TYR A 15 -4.48 1.51 -4.71
C TYR A 15 -4.64 0.01 -4.95
N GLY A 16 -3.57 -0.63 -5.38
CA GLY A 16 -3.51 -2.08 -5.55
C GLY A 16 -3.37 -2.79 -4.21
N ALA A 17 -4.34 -3.60 -3.84
CA ALA A 17 -4.35 -4.39 -2.62
C ALA A 17 -4.22 -5.89 -2.92
N GLY A 18 -3.33 -6.58 -2.21
CA GLY A 18 -3.13 -8.02 -2.37
C GLY A 18 -4.38 -8.82 -2.01
N LEU A 19 -4.60 -9.94 -2.70
CA LEU A 19 -5.79 -10.79 -2.50
C LEU A 19 -6.01 -11.23 -1.06
N ASN A 20 -4.94 -11.36 -0.27
CA ASN A 20 -5.01 -11.73 1.14
C ASN A 20 -5.85 -10.75 1.99
N LEU A 21 -5.90 -9.48 1.61
CA LEU A 21 -6.73 -8.47 2.30
C LEU A 21 -8.23 -8.67 2.04
N PHE A 22 -8.59 -9.38 0.97
CA PHE A 22 -9.98 -9.63 0.60
C PHE A 22 -10.53 -10.96 1.13
N ASN A 23 -9.76 -11.71 1.90
CA ASN A 23 -10.21 -12.98 2.52
C ASN A 23 -11.25 -12.75 3.63
N SER A 24 -11.21 -11.63 4.33
CA SER A 24 -12.23 -11.24 5.29
C SER A 24 -13.33 -10.42 4.60
N LYS A 25 -14.60 -10.81 4.79
CA LYS A 25 -15.76 -10.10 4.21
C LYS A 25 -15.82 -8.63 4.65
N ILE A 26 -15.50 -8.36 5.92
CA ILE A 26 -15.49 -7.01 6.50
C ILE A 26 -14.40 -6.17 5.83
N PHE A 27 -13.16 -6.66 5.78
CA PHE A 27 -12.06 -5.97 5.12
C PHE A 27 -12.29 -5.80 3.61
N SER A 28 -12.88 -6.80 2.95
CA SER A 28 -13.22 -6.73 1.53
C SER A 28 -14.22 -5.61 1.25
N PHE A 29 -15.24 -5.44 2.11
CA PHE A 29 -16.22 -4.38 1.98
C PHE A 29 -15.56 -3.01 2.13
N PHE A 30 -14.82 -2.77 3.22
CA PHE A 30 -14.16 -1.50 3.44
C PHE A 30 -13.08 -1.19 2.39
N ALA A 31 -12.21 -2.16 2.08
CA ALA A 31 -11.15 -1.96 1.11
C ALA A 31 -11.70 -1.59 -0.28
N GLY A 32 -12.75 -2.29 -0.75
CA GLY A 32 -13.38 -1.98 -2.02
C GLY A 32 -14.01 -0.59 -2.08
N ASN A 33 -14.68 -0.17 -1.00
CA ASN A 33 -15.29 1.16 -0.93
C ASN A 33 -14.27 2.30 -0.72
N LEU A 34 -13.07 1.97 -0.22
CA LEU A 34 -11.97 2.93 -0.02
C LEU A 34 -10.97 2.95 -1.18
N GLY A 35 -11.37 2.51 -2.37
CA GLY A 35 -10.56 2.63 -3.58
C GLY A 35 -9.56 1.50 -3.82
N ALA A 36 -9.59 0.40 -3.03
CA ALA A 36 -8.71 -0.73 -3.27
C ALA A 36 -9.17 -1.57 -4.47
N TYR A 37 -8.28 -1.84 -5.41
CA TYR A 37 -8.49 -2.86 -6.42
C TYR A 37 -7.65 -4.11 -6.16
N LYS A 38 -8.18 -5.26 -6.57
CA LYS A 38 -7.55 -6.57 -6.30
C LYS A 38 -6.30 -6.77 -7.14
N LEU A 39 -5.19 -7.09 -6.48
CA LEU A 39 -3.90 -7.38 -7.12
C LEU A 39 -3.43 -8.78 -6.75
N ASP A 40 -3.33 -9.68 -7.73
CA ASP A 40 -2.69 -10.98 -7.55
C ASP A 40 -1.21 -10.93 -7.93
N ARG A 41 -0.34 -10.81 -6.93
CA ARG A 41 1.11 -10.72 -7.14
C ARG A 41 1.75 -12.01 -7.66
N ARG A 42 1.02 -13.14 -7.64
CA ARG A 42 1.49 -14.45 -8.14
C ARG A 42 1.30 -14.58 -9.65
N LYS A 43 0.37 -13.80 -10.21
CA LYS A 43 0.10 -13.82 -11.63
C LYS A 43 1.15 -13.02 -12.38
N LYS A 44 1.92 -13.71 -13.21
CA LYS A 44 2.94 -13.14 -14.10
C LYS A 44 2.52 -13.19 -15.58
N ASN A 45 1.28 -13.56 -15.85
CA ASN A 45 0.76 -13.64 -17.23
C ASN A 45 0.80 -12.24 -17.86
N PRO A 46 1.36 -12.09 -19.07
CA PRO A 46 1.46 -10.81 -19.77
C PRO A 46 0.11 -10.12 -19.96
N ILE A 47 -0.95 -10.88 -20.29
CA ILE A 47 -2.30 -10.33 -20.47
C ILE A 47 -2.81 -9.72 -19.17
N TYR A 48 -2.61 -10.40 -18.03
CA TYR A 48 -3.00 -9.88 -16.74
C TYR A 48 -2.24 -8.58 -16.38
N LEU A 49 -0.93 -8.57 -16.62
CA LEU A 49 -0.10 -7.39 -16.33
C LEU A 49 -0.50 -6.21 -17.21
N GLU A 50 -0.80 -6.44 -18.48
CA GLU A 50 -1.24 -5.40 -19.40
C GLU A 50 -2.64 -4.88 -19.04
N THR A 51 -3.56 -5.76 -18.65
CA THR A 51 -4.88 -5.37 -18.12
C THR A 51 -4.73 -4.49 -16.89
N LEU A 52 -3.84 -4.84 -15.97
CA LEU A 52 -3.57 -4.07 -14.76
C LEU A 52 -3.02 -2.67 -15.09
N LYS A 53 -2.07 -2.57 -16.02
CA LYS A 53 -1.53 -1.31 -16.49
C LYS A 53 -2.60 -0.45 -17.17
N SER A 54 -3.40 -1.06 -18.05
CA SER A 54 -4.50 -0.38 -18.75
C SER A 54 -5.54 0.14 -17.76
N TYR A 55 -5.90 -0.65 -16.76
CA TYR A 55 -6.80 -0.23 -15.68
C TYR A 55 -6.23 0.98 -14.92
N SER A 56 -4.96 0.89 -14.47
CA SER A 56 -4.29 2.00 -13.77
C SER A 56 -4.24 3.27 -14.63
N LYS A 57 -3.87 3.15 -15.90
CA LYS A 57 -3.83 4.26 -16.86
C LYS A 57 -5.19 4.93 -17.04
N THR A 58 -6.25 4.11 -17.23
CA THR A 58 -7.61 4.62 -17.41
C THR A 58 -8.10 5.38 -16.20
N ASN A 59 -7.80 4.91 -14.98
CA ASN A 59 -8.15 5.61 -13.75
C ASN A 59 -7.46 6.97 -13.65
N VAL A 60 -6.18 7.03 -13.98
CA VAL A 60 -5.42 8.30 -14.00
C VAL A 60 -6.00 9.27 -15.04
N LEU A 61 -6.33 8.78 -16.25
CA LEU A 61 -6.98 9.57 -17.29
C LEU A 61 -8.36 10.09 -16.88
N ALA A 62 -9.07 9.33 -16.05
CA ALA A 62 -10.36 9.74 -15.47
C ALA A 62 -10.23 10.73 -14.29
N GLY A 63 -8.99 11.15 -13.95
CA GLY A 63 -8.74 12.09 -12.84
C GLY A 63 -8.69 11.44 -11.46
N ALA A 64 -8.67 10.11 -11.36
CA ALA A 64 -8.59 9.45 -10.07
C ALA A 64 -7.18 9.61 -9.47
N HIS A 65 -7.14 9.98 -8.19
CA HIS A 65 -5.90 9.98 -7.42
C HIS A 65 -5.45 8.55 -7.12
N THR A 66 -4.22 8.23 -7.39
CA THR A 66 -3.67 6.89 -7.20
C THR A 66 -2.46 6.91 -6.28
N ILE A 67 -2.33 5.89 -5.45
CA ILE A 67 -1.15 5.66 -4.63
C ILE A 67 -0.54 4.29 -4.96
N PHE A 68 0.76 4.22 -5.06
CA PHE A 68 1.46 2.95 -5.26
C PHE A 68 2.76 2.91 -4.44
N PHE A 69 3.17 1.69 -4.13
CA PHE A 69 4.36 1.42 -3.36
C PHE A 69 5.40 0.76 -4.29
N PRO A 70 6.43 1.49 -4.73
CA PRO A 70 7.36 1.00 -5.74
C PRO A 70 8.17 -0.21 -5.29
N GLY A 71 8.45 -0.37 -4.00
CA GLY A 71 9.12 -1.56 -3.47
C GLY A 71 8.30 -2.84 -3.62
N GLY A 72 6.98 -2.74 -3.64
CA GLY A 72 6.05 -3.86 -3.84
C GLY A 72 5.95 -4.85 -2.68
N THR A 73 6.84 -4.82 -1.71
CA THR A 73 6.82 -5.62 -0.48
C THR A 73 7.06 -4.75 0.74
N ARG A 74 6.71 -5.24 1.93
CA ARG A 74 7.05 -4.57 3.18
C ARG A 74 8.51 -4.84 3.52
N SER A 75 9.28 -3.80 3.85
CA SER A 75 10.59 -3.96 4.48
C SER A 75 10.38 -4.41 5.92
N ARG A 76 11.00 -5.55 6.29
CA ARG A 76 10.93 -6.10 7.65
C ARG A 76 12.13 -5.72 8.50
N ALA A 77 13.24 -5.43 7.85
CA ALA A 77 14.52 -5.12 8.50
C ALA A 77 14.91 -3.65 8.39
N GLY A 78 14.00 -2.79 7.90
CA GLY A 78 14.30 -1.39 7.63
C GLY A 78 15.27 -1.16 6.46
N ASN A 79 15.55 -2.19 5.67
CA ASN A 79 16.45 -2.06 4.52
C ASN A 79 15.84 -1.16 3.45
N ILE A 80 16.70 -0.39 2.80
CA ILE A 80 16.34 0.43 1.64
C ILE A 80 16.09 -0.51 0.45
N GLU A 81 14.97 -0.30 -0.25
CA GLU A 81 14.67 -1.02 -1.49
C GLU A 81 15.68 -0.63 -2.59
N THR A 82 16.33 -1.65 -3.14
CA THR A 82 17.29 -1.48 -4.23
C THR A 82 16.65 -1.68 -5.61
N GLU A 83 15.54 -2.42 -5.67
CA GLU A 83 14.81 -2.72 -6.91
C GLU A 83 13.40 -2.17 -6.85
N LEU A 84 13.12 -1.16 -7.66
CA LEU A 84 11.80 -0.54 -7.72
C LEU A 84 10.96 -1.11 -8.86
N LYS A 85 9.70 -1.41 -8.58
CA LYS A 85 8.71 -1.88 -9.56
C LYS A 85 7.97 -0.69 -10.15
N LEU A 86 8.52 -0.12 -11.20
CA LEU A 86 8.04 1.13 -11.80
C LEU A 86 6.95 0.95 -12.87
N GLY A 87 6.43 -0.26 -13.06
CA GLY A 87 5.43 -0.54 -14.10
C GLY A 87 4.16 0.30 -13.99
N LEU A 88 3.68 0.57 -12.78
CA LEU A 88 2.53 1.45 -12.57
C LEU A 88 2.87 2.93 -12.73
N LEU A 89 4.08 3.35 -12.39
CA LEU A 89 4.55 4.71 -12.64
C LEU A 89 4.63 4.99 -14.15
N GLY A 90 5.06 4.01 -14.95
CA GLY A 90 5.05 4.12 -16.41
C GLY A 90 3.67 4.44 -16.98
N THR A 91 2.59 3.90 -16.37
CA THR A 91 1.21 4.19 -16.82
C THR A 91 0.80 5.65 -16.59
N VAL A 92 1.36 6.31 -15.59
CA VAL A 92 1.13 7.74 -15.32
C VAL A 92 1.78 8.60 -16.40
N ILE A 93 3.01 8.24 -16.84
CA ILE A 93 3.70 8.91 -17.92
C ILE A 93 2.93 8.76 -19.25
N GLU A 94 2.46 7.55 -19.53
CA GLU A 94 1.61 7.31 -20.71
C GLU A 94 0.31 8.12 -20.67
N ALA A 95 -0.34 8.21 -19.51
CA ALA A 95 -1.55 9.01 -19.34
C ALA A 95 -1.27 10.50 -19.61
N GLN A 96 -0.17 11.03 -19.08
CA GLN A 96 0.23 12.41 -19.36
C GLN A 96 0.47 12.66 -20.86
N ARG A 97 1.13 11.71 -21.54
CA ARG A 97 1.35 11.78 -23.01
C ARG A 97 0.01 11.85 -23.75
N ILE A 98 -0.96 11.01 -23.38
CA ILE A 98 -2.30 11.02 -23.98
C ILE A 98 -3.01 12.35 -23.75
N HIS A 99 -2.87 12.96 -22.58
CA HIS A 99 -3.43 14.30 -22.31
C HIS A 99 -2.82 15.35 -23.26
N PHE A 100 -1.52 15.33 -23.49
CA PHE A 100 -0.87 16.25 -24.43
C PHE A 100 -1.26 15.99 -25.90
N GLU A 101 -1.45 14.73 -26.28
CA GLU A 101 -1.88 14.37 -27.65
C GLU A 101 -3.32 14.81 -27.94
N LYS A 102 -4.20 14.78 -26.92
CA LYS A 102 -5.62 15.11 -27.08
C LYS A 102 -5.96 16.58 -26.89
N ASN A 103 -5.10 17.35 -26.27
CA ASN A 103 -5.34 18.74 -25.92
C ASN A 103 -4.16 19.62 -26.36
N PRO A 104 -4.39 20.90 -26.70
CA PRO A 104 -3.30 21.86 -26.86
C PRO A 104 -2.40 21.86 -25.60
N ALA A 105 -1.11 22.01 -25.77
CA ALA A 105 -0.12 21.83 -24.70
C ALA A 105 -0.36 22.74 -23.46
N ASN A 106 -0.94 23.92 -23.68
CA ASN A 106 -1.31 24.87 -22.60
C ASN A 106 -2.59 24.53 -21.85
N LEU A 107 -3.45 23.66 -22.42
CA LEU A 107 -4.73 23.24 -21.85
C LEU A 107 -4.74 21.77 -21.39
N ALA A 108 -3.67 21.02 -21.66
CA ALA A 108 -3.58 19.63 -21.25
C ALA A 108 -3.57 19.51 -19.71
N PRO A 109 -4.42 18.66 -19.12
CA PRO A 109 -4.36 18.37 -17.70
C PRO A 109 -2.98 17.88 -17.28
N LYS A 110 -2.44 18.42 -16.20
CA LYS A 110 -1.14 18.02 -15.66
C LYS A 110 -1.30 16.95 -14.59
N ILE A 111 -0.50 15.91 -14.66
CA ILE A 111 -0.44 14.85 -13.66
C ILE A 111 0.82 15.07 -12.81
N PHE A 112 0.63 15.12 -11.49
CA PHE A 112 1.70 15.33 -10.54
C PHE A 112 2.07 14.01 -9.86
N VAL A 113 3.35 13.69 -9.80
CA VAL A 113 3.88 12.58 -9.01
C VAL A 113 4.47 13.17 -7.74
N VAL A 114 3.86 12.83 -6.61
CA VAL A 114 4.25 13.37 -5.30
C VAL A 114 4.87 12.26 -4.47
N PRO A 115 6.17 12.32 -4.16
CA PRO A 115 6.79 11.41 -3.21
C PRO A 115 6.19 11.61 -1.81
N LEU A 116 5.81 10.50 -1.17
CA LEU A 116 5.26 10.51 0.18
C LEU A 116 6.11 9.61 1.07
N THR A 117 6.62 10.17 2.14
CA THR A 117 7.33 9.43 3.20
C THR A 117 6.48 9.44 4.47
N ILE A 118 6.36 8.28 5.11
CA ILE A 118 5.63 8.13 6.37
C ILE A 118 6.63 7.62 7.40
N SER A 119 6.75 8.34 8.50
CA SER A 119 7.48 7.88 9.68
C SER A 119 6.53 7.70 10.86
N TYR A 120 6.89 6.82 11.76
CA TYR A 120 6.12 6.52 12.96
C TYR A 120 7.01 6.66 14.18
N ASN A 121 6.53 7.35 15.20
CA ASN A 121 7.23 7.42 16.49
C ASN A 121 7.29 6.05 17.18
N PHE A 122 6.31 5.20 16.91
CA PHE A 122 6.23 3.86 17.46
C PHE A 122 5.72 2.85 16.42
N VAL A 123 6.45 1.75 16.25
CA VAL A 123 6.08 0.67 15.34
C VAL A 123 5.37 -0.43 16.11
N LEU A 124 4.03 -0.48 16.00
CA LEU A 124 3.18 -1.47 16.70
C LEU A 124 3.53 -2.92 16.32
N GLU A 125 3.94 -3.14 15.09
CA GLU A 125 4.30 -4.46 14.56
C GLU A 125 5.78 -4.83 14.78
N ALA A 126 6.55 -4.07 15.55
CA ALA A 126 8.00 -4.28 15.69
C ALA A 126 8.35 -5.71 16.11
N SER A 127 7.67 -6.23 17.12
CA SER A 127 7.91 -7.59 17.63
C SER A 127 7.68 -8.66 16.55
N SER A 128 6.57 -8.58 15.80
CA SER A 128 6.26 -9.55 14.74
C SER A 128 7.21 -9.42 13.53
N LEU A 129 7.65 -8.20 13.22
CA LEU A 129 8.62 -7.97 12.15
C LEU A 129 10.00 -8.54 12.49
N ILE A 130 10.44 -8.38 13.74
CA ILE A 130 11.70 -8.97 14.25
C ILE A 130 11.60 -10.49 14.22
N GLU A 131 10.52 -11.07 14.70
CA GLU A 131 10.29 -12.52 14.68
C GLU A 131 10.33 -13.07 13.25
N ASP A 132 9.63 -12.45 12.31
CA ASP A 132 9.65 -12.81 10.89
C ASP A 132 11.07 -12.74 10.30
N GLN A 133 11.85 -11.73 10.67
CA GLN A 133 13.22 -11.55 10.20
C GLN A 133 14.14 -12.63 10.78
N LEU A 134 14.04 -12.93 12.07
CA LEU A 134 14.83 -13.97 12.71
C LEU A 134 14.56 -15.36 12.10
N LYS A 135 13.29 -15.70 11.86
CA LYS A 135 12.91 -16.93 11.16
C LYS A 135 13.50 -17.02 9.74
N ARG A 136 13.47 -15.93 8.99
CA ARG A 136 14.02 -15.90 7.62
C ARG A 136 15.53 -16.01 7.56
N THR A 137 16.23 -15.52 8.57
CA THR A 137 17.71 -15.56 8.64
C THR A 137 18.25 -16.80 9.35
N GLY A 138 17.38 -17.76 9.73
CA GLY A 138 17.78 -18.97 10.46
C GLY A 138 18.27 -18.68 11.89
N LYS A 139 17.90 -17.55 12.46
CA LYS A 139 18.28 -17.12 13.81
C LYS A 139 17.13 -17.28 14.81
N GLU A 140 16.32 -18.31 14.65
CA GLU A 140 15.15 -18.59 15.50
C GLU A 140 15.51 -18.80 16.97
N GLN A 141 16.72 -19.20 17.26
CA GLN A 141 17.25 -19.37 18.63
C GLN A 141 17.20 -18.08 19.48
N TYR A 142 17.12 -16.92 18.86
CA TYR A 142 17.02 -15.63 19.54
C TYR A 142 15.56 -15.19 19.75
N LEU A 143 14.57 -16.01 19.34
CA LEU A 143 13.18 -15.73 19.62
C LEU A 143 12.88 -16.00 21.10
N VAL A 144 12.48 -14.97 21.80
CA VAL A 144 11.89 -15.13 23.14
C VAL A 144 10.48 -15.66 22.94
N HIS A 145 10.25 -16.93 23.25
CA HIS A 145 8.94 -17.55 23.19
C HIS A 145 8.10 -17.07 24.39
N ASP A 146 7.51 -15.90 24.25
CA ASP A 146 6.37 -15.56 25.09
C ASP A 146 5.23 -16.53 24.75
N LYS A 147 4.61 -17.08 25.81
CA LYS A 147 3.52 -18.07 25.69
C LYS A 147 2.50 -17.65 24.64
N PRO A 148 1.98 -18.55 23.79
CA PRO A 148 1.05 -18.21 22.73
C PRO A 148 -0.17 -17.49 23.33
N GLN A 149 -0.30 -16.23 23.03
CA GLN A 149 -1.51 -15.46 23.38
C GLN A 149 -2.65 -16.02 22.51
N ALA A 150 -3.70 -16.52 23.16
CA ALA A 150 -4.90 -16.98 22.48
C ALA A 150 -5.38 -15.91 21.50
N ALA A 151 -5.53 -16.29 20.21
CA ALA A 151 -5.77 -15.39 19.10
C ALA A 151 -6.90 -14.36 19.30
N GLY A 152 -7.91 -14.68 20.14
CA GLY A 152 -9.01 -13.77 20.45
C GLY A 152 -8.65 -12.65 21.44
N LYS A 153 -7.73 -12.89 22.38
CA LYS A 153 -7.30 -11.87 23.35
C LYS A 153 -6.30 -10.88 22.75
N GLY A 154 -5.58 -11.27 21.69
CA GLY A 154 -4.60 -10.43 21.01
C GLY A 154 -5.23 -9.25 20.26
N ILE A 155 -6.41 -9.46 19.64
CA ILE A 155 -7.12 -8.40 18.90
C ILE A 155 -7.62 -7.31 19.83
N TRP A 156 -8.24 -7.66 20.96
CA TRP A 156 -8.72 -6.70 21.95
C TRP A 156 -7.57 -5.97 22.66
N LYS A 157 -6.48 -6.67 22.96
CA LYS A 157 -5.25 -6.06 23.49
C LYS A 157 -4.64 -5.10 22.50
N PHE A 158 -4.57 -5.47 21.22
CA PHE A 158 -4.10 -4.61 20.14
C PHE A 158 -4.94 -3.33 20.01
N PHE A 159 -6.27 -3.47 20.01
CA PHE A 159 -7.17 -2.30 19.99
C PHE A 159 -6.97 -1.42 21.22
N TRP A 160 -6.90 -2.01 22.41
CA TRP A 160 -6.70 -1.25 23.63
C TRP A 160 -5.34 -0.52 23.66
N GLU A 161 -4.27 -1.19 23.28
CA GLU A 161 -2.93 -0.59 23.18
C GLU A 161 -2.87 0.50 22.11
N THR A 162 -3.57 0.34 20.99
CA THR A 162 -3.63 1.33 19.90
C THR A 162 -4.40 2.58 20.31
N PHE A 163 -5.52 2.42 21.02
CA PHE A 163 -6.35 3.54 21.47
C PHE A 163 -5.88 4.19 22.76
N SER A 164 -5.17 3.47 23.62
CA SER A 164 -4.64 4.01 24.88
C SER A 164 -3.28 4.69 24.75
N LYS A 165 -2.53 4.38 23.70
CA LYS A 165 -1.25 5.04 23.40
C LYS A 165 -1.47 5.98 22.23
N SER A 166 -1.39 7.27 22.49
CA SER A 166 -1.38 8.32 21.46
C SER A 166 -0.24 8.04 20.48
N THR A 167 -0.56 7.58 19.27
CA THR A 167 0.40 7.46 18.18
C THR A 167 0.32 8.74 17.35
N ASP A 168 1.26 9.64 17.55
CA ASP A 168 1.37 10.83 16.72
C ASP A 168 1.98 10.45 15.37
N LEU A 169 1.27 10.79 14.31
CA LEU A 169 1.78 10.77 12.94
C LEU A 169 2.53 12.07 12.70
N THR A 170 3.82 11.98 12.46
CA THR A 170 4.66 13.11 12.01
C THR A 170 4.95 13.04 10.53
#